data_a619238455fd8ef14acca1496c7556e3
#
_entry.id   a619238455fd8ef14acca1496c7556e3
#
_cell.length_a   1.000
_cell.length_b   1.000
_cell.length_c   1.000
_cell.angle_alpha   90.00
_cell.angle_beta   90.00
_cell.angle_gamma   90.00
#
_symmetry.space_group_name_H-M   'P 1'
#
loop_
_entity.id
_entity.type
_entity.pdbx_description
1 polymer ?
#
loop_
_entity_poly.entity_id
_entity_poly.type
_entity_poly.pdbx_seq_one_letter_code
_entity_poly.pdbx_strand_id
1 'polypeptide(L)'
;MDNDRINIARFIERLDGCFNRNNMKEARECIEYWENEARRLGDDRGLLTVLNEAVGFYRRSQKKSRALRAMEESLSLVEKLGLTQSLSGATIYINAATTLSFFGREEEGLRLYDKAAECYIRSDLTETYEYAALLNNRAGTLNELKRYDEAEENWNEAIEILKKVGYHDGEIAISLVMLAHLTFDRDNTSYEKVEALLDEAWAYLNSDNQAKDGNYAYVLRKCAPSFEYFQRPMEAQALRDVAREVNEAYR
;
A
#
# COMPACT_ATOMS: atom_id res chain seq x y z
N MET A 1 14.11 26.60 22.12
CA MET A 1 14.82 25.33 22.24
C MET A 1 14.13 24.29 21.34
N ASP A 2 14.23 24.44 20.02
CA ASP A 2 13.62 23.50 19.06
C ASP A 2 14.40 23.48 17.74
N ASN A 3 15.73 23.68 17.85
CA ASN A 3 16.59 23.83 16.68
C ASN A 3 17.30 22.52 16.27
N ASP A 4 17.00 21.40 16.97
CA ASP A 4 17.70 20.11 16.79
C ASP A 4 16.87 19.05 16.08
N ARG A 5 15.76 19.48 15.46
CA ARG A 5 14.87 18.58 14.67
C ARG A 5 14.53 19.18 13.32
N ILE A 6 14.36 18.27 12.35
CA ILE A 6 13.84 18.67 11.05
C ILE A 6 12.34 19.00 11.10
N ASN A 7 11.89 19.89 10.22
CA ASN A 7 10.47 20.19 10.06
C ASN A 7 9.80 19.13 9.17
N ILE A 8 9.23 18.10 9.81
CA ILE A 8 8.57 16.97 9.13
C ILE A 8 7.39 17.44 8.27
N ALA A 9 6.56 18.35 8.76
CA ALA A 9 5.40 18.84 8.01
C ALA A 9 5.84 19.49 6.68
N ARG A 10 6.88 20.31 6.72
CA ARG A 10 7.45 20.93 5.51
C ARG A 10 8.10 19.93 4.57
N PHE A 11 8.72 18.87 5.12
CA PHE A 11 9.26 17.78 4.32
C PHE A 11 8.15 17.08 3.53
N ILE A 12 7.10 16.64 4.22
CA ILE A 12 5.97 15.92 3.60
C ILE A 12 5.28 16.80 2.56
N GLU A 13 4.91 18.04 2.91
CA GLU A 13 4.28 18.99 1.99
C GLU A 13 5.09 19.16 0.69
N ARG A 14 6.41 19.31 0.82
CA ARG A 14 7.29 19.46 -0.34
C ARG A 14 7.40 18.21 -1.17
N LEU A 15 7.47 17.04 -0.53
CA LEU A 15 7.55 15.74 -1.20
C LEU A 15 6.26 15.45 -1.96
N ASP A 16 5.09 15.67 -1.34
CA ASP A 16 3.78 15.53 -1.96
C ASP A 16 3.64 16.48 -3.17
N GLY A 17 4.09 17.72 -3.03
CA GLY A 17 4.14 18.66 -4.14
C GLY A 17 4.99 18.17 -5.32
N CYS A 18 6.08 17.44 -5.07
CA CYS A 18 6.87 16.83 -6.14
C CYS A 18 6.11 15.67 -6.80
N PHE A 19 5.45 14.83 -6.02
CA PHE A 19 4.64 13.71 -6.55
C PHE A 19 3.45 14.20 -7.37
N ASN A 20 2.73 15.20 -6.89
CA ASN A 20 1.59 15.79 -7.61
C ASN A 20 1.98 16.37 -8.96
N ARG A 21 3.20 16.91 -9.09
CA ARG A 21 3.77 17.39 -10.36
C ARG A 21 4.48 16.30 -11.18
N ASN A 22 4.46 15.05 -10.69
CA ASN A 22 5.21 13.92 -11.27
C ASN A 22 6.71 14.22 -11.47
N ASN A 23 7.30 15.05 -10.59
CA ASN A 23 8.71 15.45 -10.66
C ASN A 23 9.58 14.55 -9.79
N MET A 24 9.89 13.35 -10.30
CA MET A 24 10.67 12.33 -9.58
C MET A 24 12.12 12.76 -9.29
N LYS A 25 12.68 13.66 -10.09
CA LYS A 25 14.03 14.20 -9.82
C LYS A 25 14.02 15.08 -8.58
N GLU A 26 13.10 16.02 -8.51
CA GLU A 26 12.95 16.94 -7.38
C GLU A 26 12.54 16.16 -6.09
N ALA A 27 11.68 15.14 -6.22
CA ALA A 27 11.33 14.27 -5.10
C ALA A 27 12.56 13.59 -4.49
N ARG A 28 13.46 13.06 -5.34
CA ARG A 28 14.72 12.47 -4.89
C ARG A 28 15.61 13.50 -4.18
N GLU A 29 15.79 14.68 -4.79
CA GLU A 29 16.61 15.75 -4.20
C GLU A 29 16.02 16.23 -2.86
N CYS A 30 14.70 16.27 -2.73
CA CYS A 30 14.01 16.57 -1.49
C CYS A 30 14.32 15.53 -0.41
N ILE A 31 14.19 14.24 -0.71
CA ILE A 31 14.51 13.14 0.22
C ILE A 31 15.97 13.22 0.66
N GLU A 32 16.91 13.31 -0.29
CA GLU A 32 18.36 13.37 -0.01
C GLU A 32 18.73 14.58 0.87
N TYR A 33 18.10 15.74 0.63
CA TYR A 33 18.30 16.93 1.45
C TYR A 33 17.84 16.72 2.90
N TRP A 34 16.61 16.24 3.10
CA TRP A 34 16.07 16.06 4.45
C TRP A 34 16.71 14.89 5.21
N GLU A 35 17.16 13.85 4.52
CA GLU A 35 17.96 12.78 5.10
C GLU A 35 19.28 13.34 5.66
N ASN A 36 20.01 14.14 4.87
CA ASN A 36 21.25 14.77 5.31
C ASN A 36 21.03 15.75 6.48
N GLU A 37 19.95 16.52 6.44
CA GLU A 37 19.63 17.48 7.50
C GLU A 37 19.27 16.78 8.81
N ALA A 38 18.46 15.70 8.77
CA ALA A 38 18.15 14.91 9.95
C ALA A 38 19.42 14.29 10.57
N ARG A 39 20.35 13.78 9.73
CA ARG A 39 21.64 13.25 10.22
C ARG A 39 22.50 14.34 10.84
N ARG A 40 22.59 15.50 10.21
CA ARG A 40 23.36 16.65 10.72
C ARG A 40 22.88 17.11 12.10
N LEU A 41 21.57 17.05 12.34
CA LEU A 41 20.95 17.43 13.60
C LEU A 41 20.94 16.31 14.65
N GLY A 42 21.27 15.07 14.27
CA GLY A 42 21.11 13.91 15.14
C GLY A 42 19.64 13.55 15.43
N ASP A 43 18.72 13.96 14.56
CA ASP A 43 17.28 13.71 14.70
C ASP A 43 16.89 12.32 14.17
N ASP A 44 17.09 11.30 14.99
CA ASP A 44 16.74 9.92 14.64
C ASP A 44 15.26 9.72 14.31
N ARG A 45 14.34 10.46 14.95
CA ARG A 45 12.89 10.37 14.65
C ARG A 45 12.56 11.01 13.31
N GLY A 46 13.14 12.16 13.03
CA GLY A 46 13.01 12.82 11.73
C GLY A 46 13.65 11.96 10.62
N LEU A 47 14.82 11.40 10.87
CA LEU A 47 15.48 10.49 9.93
C LEU A 47 14.63 9.26 9.62
N LEU A 48 14.01 8.63 10.63
CA LEU A 48 13.10 7.49 10.44
C LEU A 48 11.94 7.84 9.50
N THR A 49 11.34 9.02 9.68
CA THR A 49 10.25 9.48 8.79
C THR A 49 10.74 9.67 7.36
N VAL A 50 11.90 10.33 7.17
CA VAL A 50 12.46 10.55 5.83
C VAL A 50 12.82 9.23 5.15
N LEU A 51 13.44 8.31 5.88
CA LEU A 51 13.80 6.98 5.35
C LEU A 51 12.57 6.17 4.97
N ASN A 52 11.49 6.25 5.74
CA ASN A 52 10.22 5.58 5.41
C ASN A 52 9.67 6.03 4.05
N GLU A 53 9.67 7.34 3.79
CA GLU A 53 9.29 7.87 2.47
C GLU A 53 10.28 7.46 1.38
N ALA A 54 11.58 7.45 1.69
CA ALA A 54 12.63 7.01 0.78
C ALA A 54 12.46 5.55 0.35
N VAL A 55 12.08 4.66 1.27
CA VAL A 55 11.78 3.24 0.99
C VAL A 55 10.72 3.12 -0.09
N GLY A 56 9.57 3.80 0.08
CA GLY A 56 8.48 3.80 -0.88
C GLY A 56 8.88 4.42 -2.22
N PHE A 57 9.58 5.54 -2.20
CA PHE A 57 10.07 6.21 -3.40
C PHE A 57 11.05 5.34 -4.21
N TYR A 58 12.07 4.77 -3.56
CA TYR A 58 13.07 3.96 -4.26
C TYR A 58 12.50 2.61 -4.73
N ARG A 59 11.54 2.02 -4.01
CA ARG A 59 10.79 0.83 -4.46
C ARG A 59 10.05 1.12 -5.76
N ARG A 60 9.21 2.17 -5.80
CA ARG A 60 8.46 2.57 -7.01
C ARG A 60 9.38 2.93 -8.19
N SER A 61 10.52 3.50 -7.89
CA SER A 61 11.55 3.84 -8.90
C SER A 61 12.45 2.65 -9.28
N GLN A 62 12.19 1.44 -8.76
CA GLN A 62 12.95 0.21 -9.01
C GLN A 62 14.44 0.32 -8.64
N LYS A 63 14.79 1.18 -7.68
CA LYS A 63 16.16 1.37 -7.20
C LYS A 63 16.45 0.43 -6.02
N LYS A 64 16.50 -0.90 -6.31
CA LYS A 64 16.60 -1.99 -5.30
C LYS A 64 17.60 -1.70 -4.19
N SER A 65 18.86 -1.41 -4.52
CA SER A 65 19.92 -1.21 -3.52
C SER A 65 19.63 -0.03 -2.58
N ARG A 66 19.05 1.07 -3.11
CA ARG A 66 18.69 2.24 -2.30
C ARG A 66 17.49 1.95 -1.41
N ALA A 67 16.47 1.27 -1.94
CA ALA A 67 15.29 0.88 -1.17
C ALA A 67 15.66 -0.04 -0.01
N LEU A 68 16.45 -1.09 -0.26
CA LEU A 68 16.87 -2.03 0.78
C LEU A 68 17.75 -1.36 1.85
N ARG A 69 18.69 -0.48 1.47
CA ARG A 69 19.51 0.25 2.43
C ARG A 69 18.66 1.16 3.33
N ALA A 70 17.75 1.94 2.75
CA ALA A 70 16.87 2.81 3.52
C ALA A 70 15.95 1.98 4.46
N MET A 71 15.47 0.85 4.00
CA MET A 71 14.68 -0.10 4.78
C MET A 71 15.47 -0.66 5.98
N GLU A 72 16.67 -1.17 5.74
CA GLU A 72 17.52 -1.75 6.79
C GLU A 72 17.84 -0.72 7.88
N GLU A 73 18.14 0.51 7.48
CA GLU A 73 18.40 1.60 8.42
C GLU A 73 17.12 2.01 9.18
N SER A 74 15.95 2.04 8.51
CA SER A 74 14.67 2.30 9.18
C SER A 74 14.37 1.24 10.25
N LEU A 75 14.60 -0.04 9.96
CA LEU A 75 14.42 -1.13 10.93
C LEU A 75 15.37 -0.99 12.12
N SER A 76 16.62 -0.63 11.89
CA SER A 76 17.60 -0.36 12.97
C SER A 76 17.16 0.83 13.86
N LEU A 77 16.61 1.90 13.25
CA LEU A 77 16.08 3.03 14.00
C LEU A 77 14.83 2.67 14.82
N VAL A 78 13.96 1.79 14.32
CA VAL A 78 12.81 1.27 15.09
C VAL A 78 13.29 0.60 16.38
N GLU A 79 14.34 -0.22 16.31
CA GLU A 79 14.95 -0.85 17.49
C GLU A 79 15.59 0.18 18.42
N LYS A 80 16.45 1.06 17.88
CA LYS A 80 17.14 2.11 18.63
C LYS A 80 16.18 3.04 19.39
N LEU A 81 15.04 3.35 18.78
CA LEU A 81 14.03 4.26 19.35
C LEU A 81 13.00 3.56 20.25
N GLY A 82 13.09 2.24 20.42
CA GLY A 82 12.15 1.46 21.24
C GLY A 82 10.74 1.39 20.65
N LEU A 83 10.61 1.44 19.31
CA LEU A 83 9.33 1.47 18.59
C LEU A 83 8.83 0.09 18.14
N THR A 84 9.52 -0.98 18.51
CA THR A 84 9.27 -2.35 18.01
C THR A 84 7.85 -2.89 18.28
N GLN A 85 7.15 -2.31 19.25
CA GLN A 85 5.79 -2.71 19.63
C GLN A 85 4.78 -1.57 19.46
N SER A 86 5.13 -0.53 18.72
CA SER A 86 4.29 0.65 18.50
C SER A 86 3.65 0.65 17.11
N LEU A 87 2.56 1.40 16.94
CA LEU A 87 1.95 1.61 15.61
C LEU A 87 2.90 2.31 14.63
N SER A 88 3.76 3.21 15.13
CA SER A 88 4.81 3.82 14.30
C SER A 88 5.81 2.76 13.79
N GLY A 89 6.17 1.79 14.63
CA GLY A 89 6.97 0.63 14.22
C GLY A 89 6.23 -0.24 13.21
N ALA A 90 4.93 -0.49 13.42
CA ALA A 90 4.09 -1.25 12.48
C ALA A 90 4.10 -0.66 11.06
N THR A 91 3.98 0.66 10.94
CA THR A 91 4.07 1.35 9.64
C THR A 91 5.41 1.07 8.94
N ILE A 92 6.52 1.11 9.68
CA ILE A 92 7.84 0.80 9.13
C ILE A 92 7.92 -0.68 8.71
N TYR A 93 7.41 -1.61 9.53
CA TYR A 93 7.38 -3.02 9.19
C TYR A 93 6.55 -3.30 7.93
N ILE A 94 5.38 -2.68 7.76
CA ILE A 94 4.54 -2.82 6.55
C ILE A 94 5.29 -2.34 5.32
N ASN A 95 5.92 -1.16 5.35
CA ASN A 95 6.67 -0.62 4.22
C ASN A 95 7.92 -1.47 3.89
N ALA A 96 8.60 -1.98 4.91
CA ALA A 96 9.72 -2.89 4.75
C ALA A 96 9.28 -4.23 4.15
N ALA A 97 8.20 -4.82 4.66
CA ALA A 97 7.61 -6.06 4.17
C ALA A 97 7.21 -5.94 2.69
N THR A 98 6.45 -4.89 2.35
CA THR A 98 6.06 -4.60 0.96
C THR A 98 7.28 -4.43 0.04
N THR A 99 8.37 -3.85 0.56
CA THR A 99 9.60 -3.66 -0.22
C THR A 99 10.33 -4.97 -0.44
N LEU A 100 10.40 -5.83 0.56
CA LEU A 100 10.99 -7.17 0.44
C LEU A 100 10.21 -8.01 -0.59
N SER A 101 8.88 -8.08 -0.46
CA SER A 101 8.02 -8.80 -1.40
C SER A 101 8.16 -8.26 -2.82
N PHE A 102 8.19 -6.95 -3.00
CA PHE A 102 8.40 -6.33 -4.33
C PHE A 102 9.72 -6.74 -4.99
N PHE A 103 10.74 -7.06 -4.21
CA PHE A 103 12.06 -7.48 -4.73
C PHE A 103 12.32 -8.99 -4.63
N GLY A 104 11.30 -9.82 -4.46
CA GLY A 104 11.39 -11.28 -4.49
C GLY A 104 11.94 -11.89 -3.20
N ARG A 105 11.63 -11.26 -2.04
CA ARG A 105 12.00 -11.74 -0.69
C ARG A 105 10.75 -11.90 0.18
N GLU A 106 9.76 -12.61 -0.35
CA GLU A 106 8.40 -12.71 0.18
C GLU A 106 8.36 -13.28 1.59
N GLU A 107 9.11 -14.36 1.84
CA GLU A 107 9.16 -15.01 3.17
C GLU A 107 9.72 -14.08 4.27
N GLU A 108 10.66 -13.21 3.90
CA GLU A 108 11.18 -12.21 4.81
C GLU A 108 10.16 -11.08 5.02
N GLY A 109 9.41 -10.73 3.97
CA GLY A 109 8.32 -9.78 4.02
C GLY A 109 7.22 -10.26 4.98
N LEU A 110 6.81 -11.54 4.90
CA LEU A 110 5.78 -12.10 5.78
C LEU A 110 6.15 -11.96 7.27
N ARG A 111 7.40 -12.23 7.63
CA ARG A 111 7.85 -12.06 9.03
C ARG A 111 7.70 -10.63 9.55
N LEU A 112 7.83 -9.64 8.67
CA LEU A 112 7.63 -8.23 9.04
C LEU A 112 6.14 -7.85 9.08
N TYR A 113 5.31 -8.43 8.21
CA TYR A 113 3.85 -8.28 8.33
C TYR A 113 3.33 -8.88 9.63
N ASP A 114 3.86 -10.04 10.06
CA ASP A 114 3.48 -10.65 11.35
C ASP A 114 3.84 -9.73 12.52
N LYS A 115 5.04 -9.12 12.53
CA LYS A 115 5.43 -8.12 13.53
C LYS A 115 4.51 -6.90 13.53
N ALA A 116 4.10 -6.43 12.35
CA ALA A 116 3.17 -5.32 12.23
C ALA A 116 1.79 -5.70 12.79
N ALA A 117 1.27 -6.88 12.45
CA ALA A 117 0.00 -7.38 12.96
C ALA A 117 -0.01 -7.48 14.49
N GLU A 118 1.08 -7.98 15.10
CA GLU A 118 1.23 -8.01 16.57
C GLU A 118 1.09 -6.61 17.21
N CYS A 119 1.58 -5.55 16.56
CA CYS A 119 1.43 -4.19 17.07
C CYS A 119 -0.04 -3.74 17.08
N TYR A 120 -0.81 -4.05 16.02
CA TYR A 120 -2.24 -3.74 15.95
C TYR A 120 -3.05 -4.54 16.97
N ILE A 121 -2.79 -5.84 17.09
CA ILE A 121 -3.46 -6.74 18.06
C ILE A 121 -3.22 -6.23 19.49
N ARG A 122 -1.99 -5.90 19.85
CA ARG A 122 -1.65 -5.36 21.18
C ARG A 122 -2.31 -4.00 21.47
N SER A 123 -2.60 -3.24 20.45
CA SER A 123 -3.22 -1.90 20.57
C SER A 123 -4.74 -1.95 20.49
N ASP A 124 -5.34 -3.12 20.33
CA ASP A 124 -6.79 -3.33 20.12
C ASP A 124 -7.33 -2.53 18.89
N LEU A 125 -6.55 -2.52 17.79
CA LEU A 125 -6.84 -1.78 16.57
C LEU A 125 -6.97 -2.69 15.34
N THR A 126 -7.50 -3.89 15.53
CA THR A 126 -7.72 -4.87 14.45
C THR A 126 -8.95 -4.55 13.59
N GLU A 127 -9.85 -3.68 14.04
CA GLU A 127 -11.01 -3.23 13.27
C GLU A 127 -10.80 -1.81 12.66
N THR A 128 -9.60 -1.57 12.12
CA THR A 128 -9.23 -0.29 11.49
C THR A 128 -8.88 -0.46 10.03
N TYR A 129 -8.98 0.65 9.28
CA TYR A 129 -8.55 0.70 7.88
C TYR A 129 -7.09 0.25 7.71
N GLU A 130 -6.21 0.71 8.59
CA GLU A 130 -4.78 0.42 8.53
C GLU A 130 -4.48 -1.07 8.71
N TYR A 131 -5.23 -1.74 9.59
CA TYR A 131 -5.10 -3.18 9.76
C TYR A 131 -5.61 -3.94 8.53
N ALA A 132 -6.75 -3.53 7.96
CA ALA A 132 -7.25 -4.09 6.70
C ALA A 132 -6.24 -3.90 5.55
N ALA A 133 -5.60 -2.73 5.47
CA ALA A 133 -4.55 -2.47 4.47
C ALA A 133 -3.31 -3.36 4.68
N LEU A 134 -2.93 -3.66 5.93
CA LEU A 134 -1.89 -4.64 6.25
C LEU A 134 -2.27 -6.03 5.74
N LEU A 135 -3.50 -6.51 6.05
CA LEU A 135 -4.00 -7.81 5.62
C LEU A 135 -4.01 -7.92 4.08
N ASN A 136 -4.46 -6.89 3.37
CA ASN A 136 -4.43 -6.85 1.92
C ASN A 136 -3.02 -6.99 1.33
N ASN A 137 -2.04 -6.30 1.90
CA ASN A 137 -0.65 -6.40 1.46
C ASN A 137 -0.05 -7.78 1.77
N ARG A 138 -0.35 -8.31 2.97
CA ARG A 138 0.09 -9.65 3.40
C ARG A 138 -0.51 -10.74 2.50
N ALA A 139 -1.80 -10.65 2.18
CA ALA A 139 -2.50 -11.57 1.28
C ALA A 139 -1.85 -11.62 -0.11
N GLY A 140 -1.50 -10.45 -0.68
CA GLY A 140 -0.76 -10.40 -1.95
C GLY A 140 0.56 -11.16 -1.88
N THR A 141 1.32 -11.00 -0.79
CA THR A 141 2.58 -11.72 -0.59
C THR A 141 2.37 -13.24 -0.44
N LEU A 142 1.33 -13.66 0.29
CA LEU A 142 0.95 -15.06 0.44
C LEU A 142 0.55 -15.69 -0.89
N ASN A 143 -0.18 -14.94 -1.73
CA ASN A 143 -0.58 -15.39 -3.06
C ASN A 143 0.63 -15.63 -3.98
N GLU A 144 1.64 -14.75 -3.97
CA GLU A 144 2.90 -14.94 -4.70
C GLU A 144 3.63 -16.23 -4.26
N LEU A 145 3.54 -16.58 -2.98
CA LEU A 145 4.07 -17.83 -2.41
C LEU A 145 3.16 -19.03 -2.63
N LYS A 146 2.02 -18.87 -3.32
CA LYS A 146 1.00 -19.90 -3.54
C LYS A 146 0.39 -20.47 -2.25
N ARG A 147 0.44 -19.71 -1.17
CA ARG A 147 -0.23 -20.01 0.10
C ARG A 147 -1.67 -19.50 0.03
N TYR A 148 -2.44 -20.10 -0.89
CA TYR A 148 -3.75 -19.59 -1.32
C TYR A 148 -4.80 -19.53 -0.21
N ASP A 149 -4.85 -20.53 0.68
CA ASP A 149 -5.82 -20.54 1.78
C ASP A 149 -5.60 -19.36 2.73
N GLU A 150 -4.37 -19.09 3.10
CA GLU A 150 -4.02 -17.98 3.98
C GLU A 150 -4.21 -16.62 3.28
N ALA A 151 -3.95 -16.53 1.98
CA ALA A 151 -4.21 -15.32 1.20
C ALA A 151 -5.71 -15.02 1.15
N GLU A 152 -6.54 -16.03 0.88
CA GLU A 152 -8.00 -15.92 0.86
C GLU A 152 -8.55 -15.46 2.22
N GLU A 153 -8.09 -16.06 3.33
CA GLU A 153 -8.48 -15.65 4.68
C GLU A 153 -8.16 -14.17 4.94
N ASN A 154 -6.95 -13.72 4.60
CA ASN A 154 -6.54 -12.33 4.82
C ASN A 154 -7.35 -11.34 3.97
N TRP A 155 -7.62 -11.63 2.67
CA TRP A 155 -8.46 -10.75 1.85
C TRP A 155 -9.90 -10.71 2.35
N ASN A 156 -10.48 -11.84 2.74
CA ASN A 156 -11.84 -11.88 3.28
C ASN A 156 -11.94 -11.09 4.60
N GLU A 157 -10.99 -11.26 5.53
CA GLU A 157 -10.95 -10.48 6.77
C GLU A 157 -10.80 -8.98 6.49
N ALA A 158 -9.93 -8.59 5.56
CA ALA A 158 -9.78 -7.20 5.16
C ALA A 158 -11.09 -6.61 4.59
N ILE A 159 -11.80 -7.34 3.74
CA ILE A 159 -13.10 -6.93 3.19
C ILE A 159 -14.12 -6.71 4.32
N GLU A 160 -14.24 -7.64 5.26
CA GLU A 160 -15.17 -7.52 6.38
C GLU A 160 -14.87 -6.32 7.28
N ILE A 161 -13.60 -6.04 7.55
CA ILE A 161 -13.18 -4.84 8.29
C ILE A 161 -13.54 -3.58 7.50
N LEU A 162 -13.21 -3.52 6.21
CA LEU A 162 -13.48 -2.36 5.35
C LEU A 162 -14.99 -2.08 5.22
N LYS A 163 -15.83 -3.12 5.15
CA LYS A 163 -17.29 -2.98 5.18
C LYS A 163 -17.80 -2.35 6.48
N LYS A 164 -17.22 -2.72 7.63
CA LYS A 164 -17.57 -2.15 8.94
C LYS A 164 -17.09 -0.71 9.10
N VAL A 165 -15.86 -0.40 8.65
CA VAL A 165 -15.29 0.96 8.72
C VAL A 165 -16.06 1.91 7.79
N GLY A 166 -16.47 1.45 6.61
CA GLY A 166 -17.23 2.21 5.61
C GLY A 166 -16.38 3.18 4.78
N TYR A 167 -16.90 3.60 3.64
CA TYR A 167 -16.27 4.56 2.71
C TYR A 167 -14.94 4.09 2.09
N HIS A 168 -14.74 2.77 2.00
CA HIS A 168 -13.53 2.14 1.42
C HIS A 168 -13.87 1.20 0.25
N ASP A 169 -14.88 1.56 -0.54
CA ASP A 169 -15.40 0.74 -1.63
C ASP A 169 -14.32 0.39 -2.68
N GLY A 170 -13.41 1.32 -2.93
CA GLY A 170 -12.28 1.08 -3.85
C GLY A 170 -11.32 -0.02 -3.38
N GLU A 171 -10.99 -0.03 -2.10
CA GLU A 171 -10.14 -1.04 -1.48
C GLU A 171 -10.83 -2.41 -1.43
N ILE A 172 -12.13 -2.44 -1.15
CA ILE A 172 -12.95 -3.67 -1.22
C ILE A 172 -12.91 -4.23 -2.65
N ALA A 173 -13.14 -3.37 -3.66
CA ALA A 173 -13.10 -3.79 -5.06
C ALA A 173 -11.74 -4.37 -5.46
N ILE A 174 -10.62 -3.76 -5.02
CA ILE A 174 -9.28 -4.32 -5.26
C ILE A 174 -9.15 -5.70 -4.65
N SER A 175 -9.58 -5.89 -3.39
CA SER A 175 -9.50 -7.19 -2.70
C SER A 175 -10.33 -8.26 -3.41
N LEU A 176 -11.54 -7.93 -3.87
CA LEU A 176 -12.41 -8.83 -4.63
C LEU A 176 -11.78 -9.23 -5.98
N VAL A 177 -11.19 -8.29 -6.69
CA VAL A 177 -10.45 -8.56 -7.93
C VAL A 177 -9.27 -9.49 -7.68
N MET A 178 -8.55 -9.31 -6.58
CA MET A 178 -7.44 -10.20 -6.21
C MET A 178 -7.93 -11.60 -5.83
N LEU A 179 -9.06 -11.72 -5.14
CA LEU A 179 -9.72 -13.00 -4.86
C LEU A 179 -10.19 -13.69 -6.16
N ALA A 180 -10.64 -12.96 -7.17
CA ALA A 180 -10.99 -13.53 -8.47
C ALA A 180 -9.75 -14.16 -9.15
N HIS A 181 -8.60 -13.48 -9.13
CA HIS A 181 -7.36 -14.05 -9.64
C HIS A 181 -6.92 -15.28 -8.83
N LEU A 182 -6.92 -15.22 -7.50
CA LEU A 182 -6.59 -16.36 -6.65
C LEU A 182 -7.50 -17.56 -6.92
N THR A 183 -8.81 -17.33 -7.04
CA THR A 183 -9.79 -18.39 -7.34
C THR A 183 -9.48 -19.07 -8.67
N PHE A 184 -9.17 -18.28 -9.70
CA PHE A 184 -8.81 -18.79 -11.02
C PHE A 184 -7.46 -19.53 -11.02
N ASP A 185 -6.46 -19.00 -10.31
CA ASP A 185 -5.13 -19.63 -10.22
C ASP A 185 -5.16 -20.97 -9.48
N ARG A 186 -6.06 -21.10 -8.50
CA ARG A 186 -6.28 -22.34 -7.74
C ARG A 186 -7.04 -23.38 -8.55
N ASP A 187 -8.09 -22.95 -9.28
CA ASP A 187 -8.94 -23.79 -10.10
C ASP A 187 -9.49 -22.99 -11.27
N ASN A 188 -8.89 -23.15 -12.42
CA ASN A 188 -9.26 -22.44 -13.64
C ASN A 188 -10.62 -22.85 -14.24
N THR A 189 -11.35 -23.78 -13.59
CA THR A 189 -12.73 -24.15 -13.95
C THR A 189 -13.78 -23.43 -13.10
N SER A 190 -13.38 -22.69 -12.07
CA SER A 190 -14.27 -21.98 -11.14
C SER A 190 -14.84 -20.66 -11.70
N TYR A 191 -15.27 -20.66 -12.97
CA TYR A 191 -15.73 -19.45 -13.68
C TYR A 191 -16.89 -18.73 -12.95
N GLU A 192 -17.88 -19.46 -12.43
CA GLU A 192 -19.03 -18.86 -11.75
C GLU A 192 -18.62 -18.06 -10.50
N LYS A 193 -17.63 -18.56 -9.74
CA LYS A 193 -17.11 -17.85 -8.57
C LYS A 193 -16.32 -16.60 -8.97
N VAL A 194 -15.49 -16.70 -10.02
CA VAL A 194 -14.74 -15.56 -10.56
C VAL A 194 -15.69 -14.47 -11.04
N GLU A 195 -16.73 -14.83 -11.80
CA GLU A 195 -17.73 -13.87 -12.28
C GLU A 195 -18.46 -13.19 -11.11
N ALA A 196 -18.86 -13.94 -10.08
CA ALA A 196 -19.54 -13.36 -8.92
C ALA A 196 -18.64 -12.34 -8.18
N LEU A 197 -17.34 -12.63 -8.01
CA LEU A 197 -16.37 -11.72 -7.41
C LEU A 197 -16.17 -10.45 -8.26
N LEU A 198 -16.13 -10.59 -9.57
CA LEU A 198 -16.00 -9.44 -10.49
C LEU A 198 -17.27 -8.59 -10.52
N ASP A 199 -18.45 -9.20 -10.45
CA ASP A 199 -19.73 -8.47 -10.36
C ASP A 199 -19.82 -7.68 -9.06
N GLU A 200 -19.42 -8.28 -7.94
CA GLU A 200 -19.35 -7.58 -6.65
C GLU A 200 -18.32 -6.43 -6.70
N ALA A 201 -17.14 -6.67 -7.26
CA ALA A 201 -16.13 -5.63 -7.45
C ALA A 201 -16.63 -4.49 -8.33
N TRP A 202 -17.33 -4.80 -9.41
CA TRP A 202 -17.95 -3.81 -10.30
C TRP A 202 -18.96 -2.94 -9.57
N ALA A 203 -19.81 -3.53 -8.70
CA ALA A 203 -20.76 -2.78 -7.90
C ALA A 203 -20.06 -1.77 -6.97
N TYR A 204 -18.97 -2.18 -6.30
CA TYR A 204 -18.18 -1.28 -5.45
C TYR A 204 -17.48 -0.19 -6.27
N LEU A 205 -16.91 -0.50 -7.43
CA LEU A 205 -16.24 0.49 -8.30
C LEU A 205 -17.19 1.57 -8.83
N ASN A 206 -18.48 1.26 -8.93
CA ASN A 206 -19.51 2.19 -9.40
C ASN A 206 -20.38 2.75 -8.26
N SER A 207 -19.98 2.54 -7.01
CA SER A 207 -20.69 3.07 -5.85
C SER A 207 -20.62 4.61 -5.79
N ASP A 208 -21.67 5.22 -5.28
CA ASP A 208 -21.73 6.66 -4.99
C ASP A 208 -21.08 7.02 -3.64
N ASN A 209 -20.62 6.03 -2.86
CA ASN A 209 -20.07 6.23 -1.52
C ASN A 209 -18.61 6.68 -1.51
N GLN A 210 -17.96 6.82 -2.66
CA GLN A 210 -16.53 7.22 -2.72
C GLN A 210 -16.35 8.57 -3.42
N ALA A 211 -15.40 9.36 -2.91
CA ALA A 211 -15.01 10.60 -3.56
C ALA A 211 -14.37 10.30 -4.93
N LYS A 212 -14.88 10.97 -5.98
CA LYS A 212 -14.34 10.82 -7.34
C LYS A 212 -13.07 11.66 -7.52
N ASP A 213 -12.03 11.31 -6.81
CA ASP A 213 -10.74 12.01 -6.76
C ASP A 213 -9.60 11.21 -7.44
N GLY A 214 -8.38 11.67 -7.27
CA GLY A 214 -7.20 11.01 -7.82
C GLY A 214 -6.98 9.57 -7.31
N ASN A 215 -7.39 9.26 -6.06
CA ASN A 215 -7.35 7.91 -5.53
C ASN A 215 -8.37 7.00 -6.21
N TYR A 216 -9.58 7.50 -6.41
CA TYR A 216 -10.59 6.78 -7.18
C TYR A 216 -10.10 6.45 -8.59
N ALA A 217 -9.56 7.43 -9.31
CA ALA A 217 -8.97 7.21 -10.64
C ALA A 217 -7.82 6.18 -10.61
N TYR A 218 -7.03 6.16 -9.56
CA TYR A 218 -5.98 5.14 -9.36
C TYR A 218 -6.57 3.75 -9.18
N VAL A 219 -7.61 3.58 -8.35
CA VAL A 219 -8.31 2.29 -8.11
C VAL A 219 -8.87 1.75 -9.42
N LEU A 220 -9.58 2.58 -10.19
CA LEU A 220 -10.15 2.18 -11.48
C LEU A 220 -9.07 1.68 -12.44
N ARG A 221 -7.96 2.40 -12.57
CA ARG A 221 -6.84 1.97 -13.42
C ARG A 221 -6.18 0.68 -12.93
N LYS A 222 -6.17 0.45 -11.63
CA LYS A 222 -5.61 -0.77 -11.05
C LYS A 222 -6.49 -1.99 -11.32
N CYS A 223 -7.81 -1.83 -11.29
CA CYS A 223 -8.76 -2.93 -11.52
C CYS A 223 -9.01 -3.24 -13.01
N ALA A 224 -9.00 -2.23 -13.88
CA ALA A 224 -9.34 -2.39 -15.29
C ALA A 224 -8.59 -3.53 -16.02
N PRO A 225 -7.27 -3.76 -15.84
CA PRO A 225 -6.58 -4.88 -16.48
C PRO A 225 -7.13 -6.26 -16.11
N SER A 226 -7.63 -6.41 -14.89
CA SER A 226 -8.21 -7.69 -14.42
C SER A 226 -9.55 -7.97 -15.09
N PHE A 227 -10.40 -6.97 -15.27
CA PHE A 227 -11.63 -7.13 -16.06
C PHE A 227 -11.31 -7.51 -17.50
N GLU A 228 -10.31 -6.92 -18.13
CA GLU A 228 -9.87 -7.31 -19.47
C GLU A 228 -9.32 -8.75 -19.52
N TYR A 229 -8.52 -9.14 -18.53
CA TYR A 229 -7.99 -10.50 -18.39
C TYR A 229 -9.10 -11.55 -18.31
N PHE A 230 -10.18 -11.27 -17.57
CA PHE A 230 -11.35 -12.13 -17.43
C PHE A 230 -12.41 -11.92 -18.52
N GLN A 231 -12.01 -11.45 -19.70
CA GLN A 231 -12.87 -11.31 -20.89
C GLN A 231 -14.05 -10.34 -20.69
N ARG A 232 -13.87 -9.31 -19.87
CA ARG A 232 -14.85 -8.23 -19.64
C ARG A 232 -14.33 -6.87 -20.19
N PRO A 233 -14.04 -6.77 -21.53
CA PRO A 233 -13.36 -5.61 -22.09
C PRO A 233 -14.19 -4.33 -22.07
N MET A 234 -15.53 -4.42 -22.09
CA MET A 234 -16.42 -3.25 -22.04
C MET A 234 -16.32 -2.57 -20.69
N GLU A 235 -16.34 -3.34 -19.61
CA GLU A 235 -16.19 -2.81 -18.24
C GLU A 235 -14.77 -2.28 -18.02
N ALA A 236 -13.74 -3.00 -18.48
CA ALA A 236 -12.36 -2.53 -18.43
C ALA A 236 -12.21 -1.17 -19.12
N GLN A 237 -12.84 -0.97 -20.30
CA GLN A 237 -12.80 0.30 -21.01
C GLN A 237 -13.56 1.39 -20.25
N ALA A 238 -14.73 1.10 -19.71
CA ALA A 238 -15.52 2.05 -18.90
C ALA A 238 -14.72 2.55 -17.70
N LEU A 239 -14.01 1.64 -16.95
CA LEU A 239 -13.14 2.03 -15.83
C LEU A 239 -12.03 2.98 -16.28
N ARG A 240 -11.39 2.70 -17.43
CA ARG A 240 -10.33 3.57 -17.98
C ARG A 240 -10.84 4.94 -18.39
N ASP A 241 -12.03 5.01 -18.97
CA ASP A 241 -12.63 6.26 -19.42
C ASP A 241 -13.00 7.15 -18.24
N VAL A 242 -13.68 6.60 -17.22
CA VAL A 242 -13.98 7.31 -15.98
C VAL A 242 -12.69 7.78 -15.27
N ALA A 243 -11.67 6.92 -15.19
CA ALA A 243 -10.39 7.30 -14.59
C ALA A 243 -9.70 8.46 -15.32
N ARG A 244 -9.85 8.54 -16.65
CA ARG A 244 -9.34 9.64 -17.47
C ARG A 244 -10.12 10.94 -17.18
N GLU A 245 -11.45 10.88 -17.20
CA GLU A 245 -12.32 12.04 -16.92
C GLU A 245 -12.03 12.64 -15.54
N VAL A 246 -11.92 11.80 -14.49
CA VAL A 246 -11.55 12.26 -13.16
C VAL A 246 -10.19 12.97 -13.16
N ASN A 247 -9.15 12.41 -13.81
CA ASN A 247 -7.84 13.05 -13.86
C ASN A 247 -7.83 14.36 -14.64
N GLU A 248 -8.69 14.52 -15.66
CA GLU A 248 -8.82 15.75 -16.43
C GLU A 248 -9.51 16.86 -15.63
N ALA A 249 -10.46 16.49 -14.78
CA ALA A 249 -11.17 17.43 -13.92
C ALA A 249 -10.29 18.01 -12.77
N TYR A 250 -9.19 17.34 -12.43
CA TYR A 250 -8.25 17.75 -11.37
C TYR A 250 -6.95 18.41 -11.92
N ARG A 251 -6.85 18.66 -13.21
CA ARG A 251 -5.75 19.42 -13.84
C ARG A 251 -6.07 20.89 -13.93
#